data_e3bb8645b1831311c5bc0ea1e504a5e1
#
_entry.id   e3bb8645b1831311c5bc0ea1e504a5e1
#
_cell.length_a   1.000
_cell.length_b   1.000
_cell.length_c   1.000
_cell.angle_alpha   90.00
_cell.angle_beta   90.00
_cell.angle_gamma   90.00
#
_symmetry.space_group_name_H-M   'P 1'
#
loop_
_entity.id
_entity.type
_entity.pdbx_description
1 polymer ?
#
loop_
_entity_poly.entity_id
_entity_poly.type
_entity_poly.pdbx_seq_one_letter_code
_entity_poly.pdbx_strand_id
1 'polypeptide(L)'
;MSSTPNPHETPDMHAPRIFLIHATPLSIAPINAAFDRLWPQAERVNLLEDSLPRDLKAAGGLTPALHQRFLALTDYAVSAGAEAILFTCSAFGEAIDACKQAVKIPVLKPNEAMIEEALAQGSRLALLATFELALVSMQAEFRAAAQQAGNALELQLHAVEGAMQLLADGDETGHDRRIVDKAGALDGVELICLAQFSMSGAADQVRQATGLPVLTTPDSAVLKLRRQLQA
;
A
#
# COMPACT_ATOMS: atom_id res chain seq x y z
N MET A 1 18.03 51.25 -11.32
CA MET A 1 17.64 50.29 -12.35
C MET A 1 16.85 49.15 -11.67
N SER A 2 15.54 49.23 -11.76
CA SER A 2 14.62 48.28 -11.11
C SER A 2 14.36 47.14 -12.08
N SER A 3 14.86 45.93 -11.76
CA SER A 3 14.59 44.75 -12.55
C SER A 3 13.21 44.25 -12.19
N THR A 4 12.28 44.31 -13.12
CA THR A 4 10.97 43.69 -13.07
C THR A 4 11.12 42.15 -13.05
N PRO A 5 10.44 41.43 -12.16
CA PRO A 5 10.48 39.96 -12.17
C PRO A 5 9.83 39.42 -13.45
N ASN A 6 10.46 38.39 -14.02
CA ASN A 6 10.02 37.71 -15.23
C ASN A 6 8.71 36.93 -14.92
N PRO A 7 7.56 37.18 -15.63
CA PRO A 7 6.28 36.53 -15.32
C PRO A 7 6.18 35.06 -15.76
N HIS A 8 7.26 34.43 -16.18
CA HIS A 8 7.32 33.03 -16.63
C HIS A 8 8.20 32.10 -15.74
N GLU A 9 8.64 32.57 -14.56
CA GLU A 9 9.18 31.62 -13.58
C GLU A 9 8.01 30.91 -12.94
N THR A 10 7.66 29.71 -13.48
CA THR A 10 6.91 28.70 -12.72
C THR A 10 7.70 28.45 -11.44
N PRO A 11 7.07 28.51 -10.25
CA PRO A 11 7.77 28.17 -9.02
C PRO A 11 8.37 26.77 -9.22
N ASP A 12 9.65 26.63 -8.89
CA ASP A 12 10.37 25.37 -8.90
C ASP A 12 9.62 24.43 -7.93
N MET A 13 8.67 23.68 -8.48
CA MET A 13 7.81 22.77 -7.70
C MET A 13 8.73 21.62 -7.31
N HIS A 14 9.33 21.72 -6.11
CA HIS A 14 10.13 20.65 -5.56
C HIS A 14 9.39 19.31 -5.69
N ALA A 15 9.99 18.37 -6.42
CA ALA A 15 9.47 17.02 -6.62
C ALA A 15 9.97 16.16 -5.45
N PRO A 16 9.12 15.83 -4.47
CA PRO A 16 9.58 15.07 -3.31
C PRO A 16 10.04 13.69 -3.72
N ARG A 17 11.16 13.24 -3.14
CA ARG A 17 11.77 11.94 -3.42
C ARG A 17 11.22 10.88 -2.49
N ILE A 18 10.49 9.91 -3.03
CA ILE A 18 9.85 8.83 -2.31
C ILE A 18 10.58 7.53 -2.56
N PHE A 19 11.07 6.89 -1.49
CA PHE A 19 11.64 5.56 -1.58
C PHE A 19 10.54 4.50 -1.39
N LEU A 20 10.44 3.60 -2.37
CA LEU A 20 9.54 2.45 -2.38
C LEU A 20 10.39 1.21 -2.14
N ILE A 21 10.29 0.64 -0.92
CA ILE A 21 11.12 -0.51 -0.53
C ILE A 21 10.29 -1.79 -0.66
N HIS A 22 10.74 -2.65 -1.56
CA HIS A 22 10.05 -3.86 -1.98
C HIS A 22 10.75 -5.11 -1.47
N ALA A 23 9.97 -6.10 -1.03
CA ALA A 23 10.44 -7.46 -0.76
C ALA A 23 10.07 -8.43 -1.90
N THR A 24 9.29 -7.97 -2.89
CA THR A 24 8.90 -8.74 -4.08
C THR A 24 8.70 -7.81 -5.28
N PRO A 25 9.04 -8.24 -6.50
CA PRO A 25 8.83 -7.42 -7.70
C PRO A 25 7.34 -7.18 -8.03
N LEU A 26 6.43 -8.01 -7.52
CA LEU A 26 4.99 -7.93 -7.81
C LEU A 26 4.33 -6.61 -7.34
N SER A 27 4.93 -5.89 -6.40
CA SER A 27 4.42 -4.60 -5.90
C SER A 27 4.92 -3.40 -6.70
N ILE A 28 5.96 -3.55 -7.53
CA ILE A 28 6.62 -2.42 -8.23
C ILE A 28 5.70 -1.78 -9.26
N ALA A 29 5.15 -2.57 -10.19
CA ALA A 29 4.29 -2.03 -11.24
C ALA A 29 3.00 -1.39 -10.66
N PRO A 30 2.26 -2.04 -9.73
CA PRO A 30 1.06 -1.45 -9.16
C PRO A 30 1.29 -0.13 -8.43
N ILE A 31 2.35 -0.01 -7.64
CA ILE A 31 2.59 1.25 -6.92
C ILE A 31 3.05 2.37 -7.85
N ASN A 32 3.90 2.06 -8.86
CA ASN A 32 4.28 3.06 -9.84
C ASN A 32 3.06 3.56 -10.65
N ALA A 33 2.15 2.66 -11.05
CA ALA A 33 0.90 3.04 -11.72
C ALA A 33 0.01 3.93 -10.84
N ALA A 34 -0.04 3.68 -9.53
CA ALA A 34 -0.76 4.53 -8.59
C ALA A 34 -0.15 5.94 -8.51
N PHE A 35 1.19 6.06 -8.45
CA PHE A 35 1.87 7.35 -8.49
C PHE A 35 1.66 8.08 -9.82
N ASP A 36 1.75 7.40 -10.98
CA ASP A 36 1.52 8.00 -12.29
C ASP A 36 0.14 8.64 -12.40
N ARG A 37 -0.86 8.02 -11.79
CA ARG A 37 -2.24 8.50 -11.80
C ARG A 37 -2.52 9.57 -10.74
N LEU A 38 -1.99 9.41 -9.52
CA LEU A 38 -2.41 10.18 -8.35
C LEU A 38 -1.39 11.25 -7.95
N TRP A 39 -0.10 11.07 -8.26
CA TRP A 39 0.96 11.99 -7.90
C TRP A 39 2.18 11.89 -8.84
N PRO A 40 2.01 12.21 -10.14
CA PRO A 40 3.07 12.05 -11.14
C PRO A 40 4.30 12.95 -10.92
N GLN A 41 4.17 14.01 -10.10
CA GLN A 41 5.27 14.93 -9.79
C GLN A 41 6.29 14.35 -8.79
N ALA A 42 5.92 13.32 -8.01
CA ALA A 42 6.83 12.71 -7.04
C ALA A 42 7.95 11.92 -7.75
N GLU A 43 9.19 12.13 -7.34
CA GLU A 43 10.32 11.30 -7.75
C GLU A 43 10.25 9.97 -7.00
N ARG A 44 10.14 8.85 -7.72
CA ARG A 44 10.05 7.50 -7.15
C ARG A 44 11.36 6.76 -7.30
N VAL A 45 11.88 6.26 -6.19
CA VAL A 45 13.06 5.41 -6.17
C VAL A 45 12.65 4.02 -5.70
N ASN A 46 12.68 3.03 -6.60
CA ASN A 46 12.36 1.64 -6.27
C ASN A 46 13.60 0.91 -5.77
N LEU A 47 13.54 0.38 -4.55
CA LEU A 47 14.58 -0.43 -3.94
C LEU A 47 14.04 -1.83 -3.68
N LEU A 48 14.53 -2.84 -4.40
CA LEU A 48 14.11 -4.23 -4.25
C LEU A 48 15.15 -5.03 -3.46
N GLU A 49 14.71 -5.68 -2.38
CA GLU A 49 15.47 -6.65 -1.62
C GLU A 49 14.70 -7.97 -1.55
N ASP A 50 14.79 -8.77 -2.59
CA ASP A 50 13.96 -9.94 -2.83
C ASP A 50 14.38 -11.19 -2.04
N SER A 51 15.47 -11.12 -1.28
CA SER A 51 15.86 -12.19 -0.36
C SER A 51 15.07 -12.18 0.95
N LEU A 52 14.46 -11.05 1.33
CA LEU A 52 13.74 -10.87 2.60
C LEU A 52 12.67 -11.94 2.87
N PRO A 53 11.76 -12.29 1.93
CA PRO A 53 10.73 -13.30 2.18
C PRO A 53 11.30 -14.70 2.38
N ARG A 54 12.34 -15.04 1.62
CA ARG A 54 13.03 -16.33 1.75
C ARG A 54 13.71 -16.46 3.10
N ASP A 55 14.40 -15.40 3.54
CA ASP A 55 15.15 -15.39 4.79
C ASP A 55 14.18 -15.38 5.99
N LEU A 56 13.04 -14.65 5.90
CA LEU A 56 11.97 -14.69 6.89
C LEU A 56 11.42 -16.12 7.05
N LYS A 57 11.16 -16.81 5.93
CA LYS A 57 10.66 -18.19 5.93
C LYS A 57 11.69 -19.15 6.51
N ALA A 58 12.95 -19.02 6.14
CA ALA A 58 14.04 -19.86 6.64
C ALA A 58 14.27 -19.69 8.15
N ALA A 59 14.09 -18.48 8.66
CA ALA A 59 14.23 -18.17 10.08
C ALA A 59 12.98 -18.52 10.91
N GLY A 60 11.86 -18.83 10.28
CA GLY A 60 10.58 -19.09 10.95
C GLY A 60 9.91 -17.86 11.57
N GLY A 61 10.36 -16.66 11.24
CA GLY A 61 9.80 -15.39 11.73
C GLY A 61 10.80 -14.25 11.69
N LEU A 62 10.37 -13.08 12.17
CA LEU A 62 11.24 -11.91 12.31
C LEU A 62 12.32 -12.12 13.35
N THR A 63 13.58 -11.95 12.94
CA THR A 63 14.76 -12.04 13.81
C THR A 63 15.40 -10.67 14.01
N PRO A 64 16.24 -10.47 15.06
CA PRO A 64 17.01 -9.23 15.21
C PRO A 64 17.85 -8.89 13.98
N ALA A 65 18.40 -9.89 13.28
CA ALA A 65 19.16 -9.69 12.05
C ALA A 65 18.28 -9.14 10.90
N LEU A 66 17.05 -9.62 10.75
CA LEU A 66 16.09 -9.07 9.78
C LEU A 66 15.68 -7.64 10.16
N HIS A 67 15.43 -7.34 11.44
CA HIS A 67 15.18 -5.97 11.90
C HIS A 67 16.32 -5.02 11.50
N GLN A 68 17.58 -5.43 11.72
CA GLN A 68 18.74 -4.60 11.34
C GLN A 68 18.81 -4.35 9.83
N ARG A 69 18.40 -5.30 9.00
CA ARG A 69 18.35 -5.09 7.55
C ARG A 69 17.32 -4.03 7.15
N PHE A 70 16.15 -4.00 7.80
CA PHE A 70 15.15 -2.96 7.57
C PHE A 70 15.65 -1.57 7.97
N LEU A 71 16.31 -1.46 9.12
CA LEU A 71 16.96 -0.22 9.55
C LEU A 71 18.03 0.22 8.54
N ALA A 72 18.88 -0.70 8.07
CA ALA A 72 19.91 -0.39 7.08
C ALA A 72 19.32 0.09 5.72
N LEU A 73 18.20 -0.51 5.25
CA LEU A 73 17.49 -0.04 4.06
C LEU A 73 16.89 1.35 4.27
N THR A 74 16.39 1.62 5.46
CA THR A 74 15.86 2.94 5.86
C THR A 74 16.97 3.98 5.89
N ASP A 75 18.10 3.70 6.51
CA ASP A 75 19.27 4.58 6.57
C ASP A 75 19.81 4.87 5.17
N TYR A 76 19.89 3.85 4.31
CA TYR A 76 20.26 4.04 2.92
C TYR A 76 19.30 5.01 2.21
N ALA A 77 18.00 4.81 2.32
CA ALA A 77 17.01 5.68 1.70
C ALA A 77 17.16 7.14 2.18
N VAL A 78 17.29 7.34 3.50
CA VAL A 78 17.49 8.67 4.09
C VAL A 78 18.79 9.32 3.59
N SER A 79 19.91 8.56 3.55
CA SER A 79 21.20 9.06 3.05
C SER A 79 21.16 9.40 1.57
N ALA A 80 20.28 8.77 0.79
CA ALA A 80 20.03 9.04 -0.62
C ALA A 80 18.98 10.16 -0.85
N GLY A 81 18.58 10.86 0.21
CA GLY A 81 17.69 12.03 0.12
C GLY A 81 16.20 11.67 0.08
N ALA A 82 15.78 10.55 0.65
CA ALA A 82 14.37 10.25 0.80
C ALA A 82 13.66 11.29 1.67
N GLU A 83 12.52 11.77 1.22
CA GLU A 83 11.61 12.63 1.99
C GLU A 83 10.44 11.84 2.58
N ALA A 84 10.17 10.64 2.04
CA ALA A 84 9.31 9.63 2.63
C ALA A 84 9.71 8.24 2.17
N ILE A 85 9.28 7.22 2.93
CA ILE A 85 9.52 5.81 2.63
C ILE A 85 8.18 5.08 2.68
N LEU A 86 7.90 4.25 1.68
CA LEU A 86 6.82 3.28 1.67
C LEU A 86 7.39 1.87 1.57
N PHE A 87 7.16 1.05 2.57
CA PHE A 87 7.38 -0.39 2.46
C PHE A 87 6.16 -1.05 1.83
N THR A 88 6.38 -1.97 0.90
CA THR A 88 5.28 -2.58 0.11
C THR A 88 4.98 -4.03 0.46
N CYS A 89 5.55 -4.55 1.54
CA CYS A 89 5.32 -5.91 2.02
C CYS A 89 4.87 -5.92 3.48
N SER A 90 3.69 -6.48 3.74
CA SER A 90 3.06 -6.50 5.07
C SER A 90 3.65 -7.53 6.04
N ALA A 91 4.44 -8.49 5.56
CA ALA A 91 5.02 -9.55 6.40
C ALA A 91 6.04 -9.07 7.44
N PHE A 92 6.43 -7.79 7.38
CA PHE A 92 7.52 -7.22 8.19
C PHE A 92 7.06 -6.04 9.07
N GLY A 93 5.79 -6.05 9.50
CA GLY A 93 5.16 -4.92 10.20
C GLY A 93 5.95 -4.39 11.38
N GLU A 94 6.45 -5.27 12.28
CA GLU A 94 7.24 -4.87 13.46
C GLU A 94 8.59 -4.24 13.07
N ALA A 95 9.26 -4.76 12.04
CA ALA A 95 10.51 -4.18 11.56
C ALA A 95 10.29 -2.79 10.95
N ILE A 96 9.17 -2.58 10.25
CA ILE A 96 8.79 -1.28 9.70
C ILE A 96 8.43 -0.30 10.83
N ASP A 97 7.78 -0.75 11.90
CA ASP A 97 7.50 0.09 13.07
C ASP A 97 8.80 0.59 13.74
N ALA A 98 9.84 -0.25 13.82
CA ALA A 98 11.16 0.18 14.27
C ALA A 98 11.77 1.25 13.33
N CYS A 99 11.61 1.10 12.00
CA CYS A 99 12.06 2.11 11.04
C CYS A 99 11.34 3.46 11.23
N LYS A 100 10.02 3.44 11.50
CA LYS A 100 9.25 4.67 11.79
C LYS A 100 9.79 5.43 13.00
N GLN A 101 10.26 4.70 14.01
CA GLN A 101 10.83 5.31 15.22
C GLN A 101 12.25 5.84 15.02
N ALA A 102 13.00 5.29 14.06
CA ALA A 102 14.39 5.60 13.83
C ALA A 102 14.61 6.90 13.03
N VAL A 103 13.63 7.35 12.23
CA VAL A 103 13.77 8.49 11.33
C VAL A 103 12.66 9.53 11.54
N LYS A 104 12.89 10.77 11.05
CA LYS A 104 11.93 11.87 11.19
C LYS A 104 11.01 12.03 9.98
N ILE A 105 11.38 11.45 8.84
CA ILE A 105 10.56 11.49 7.62
C ILE A 105 9.40 10.50 7.72
N PRO A 106 8.29 10.72 6.99
CA PRO A 106 7.20 9.76 6.92
C PRO A 106 7.67 8.39 6.46
N VAL A 107 7.33 7.34 7.22
CA VAL A 107 7.53 5.93 6.84
C VAL A 107 6.18 5.24 6.93
N LEU A 108 5.70 4.65 5.84
CA LEU A 108 4.43 3.94 5.80
C LEU A 108 4.60 2.43 5.69
N LYS A 109 3.73 1.71 6.43
CA LYS A 109 3.44 0.30 6.15
C LYS A 109 2.52 0.19 4.93
N PRO A 110 2.49 -0.95 4.23
CA PRO A 110 1.72 -1.08 2.99
C PRO A 110 0.20 -0.86 3.17
N ASN A 111 -0.36 -1.31 4.30
CA ASN A 111 -1.81 -1.39 4.49
C ASN A 111 -2.38 -0.24 5.32
N GLU A 112 -1.57 0.46 6.12
CA GLU A 112 -2.06 1.38 7.15
C GLU A 112 -2.90 2.54 6.58
N ALA A 113 -2.51 3.07 5.42
CA ALA A 113 -3.23 4.17 4.80
C ALA A 113 -4.64 3.76 4.35
N MET A 114 -4.77 2.56 3.75
CA MET A 114 -6.05 2.03 3.33
C MET A 114 -6.95 1.70 4.53
N ILE A 115 -6.39 1.14 5.60
CA ILE A 115 -7.12 0.84 6.83
C ILE A 115 -7.68 2.12 7.46
N GLU A 116 -6.85 3.15 7.63
CA GLU A 116 -7.28 4.45 8.16
C GLU A 116 -8.38 5.08 7.30
N GLU A 117 -8.20 5.06 5.98
CA GLU A 117 -9.16 5.61 5.02
C GLU A 117 -10.49 4.85 5.06
N ALA A 118 -10.44 3.52 5.12
CA ALA A 118 -11.63 2.67 5.20
C ALA A 118 -12.43 2.93 6.47
N LEU A 119 -11.77 2.98 7.63
CA LEU A 119 -12.40 3.25 8.92
C LEU A 119 -12.98 4.67 9.04
N ALA A 120 -12.49 5.62 8.25
CA ALA A 120 -13.03 6.97 8.18
C ALA A 120 -14.27 7.06 7.26
N GLN A 121 -14.47 6.10 6.34
CA GLN A 121 -15.56 6.13 5.36
C GLN A 121 -16.76 5.26 5.74
N GLY A 122 -16.58 4.23 6.55
CA GLY A 122 -17.68 3.34 6.93
C GLY A 122 -17.33 2.34 8.00
N SER A 123 -18.34 1.58 8.41
CA SER A 123 -18.22 0.56 9.45
C SER A 123 -18.47 -0.87 8.95
N ARG A 124 -19.17 -1.05 7.82
CA ARG A 124 -19.45 -2.35 7.20
C ARG A 124 -18.59 -2.52 5.96
N LEU A 125 -17.44 -3.17 6.14
CA LEU A 125 -16.39 -3.26 5.14
C LEU A 125 -16.25 -4.69 4.62
N ALA A 126 -15.93 -4.84 3.33
CA ALA A 126 -15.45 -6.10 2.77
C ALA A 126 -13.95 -6.01 2.49
N LEU A 127 -13.19 -7.00 2.91
CA LEU A 127 -11.78 -7.17 2.60
C LEU A 127 -11.60 -8.38 1.67
N LEU A 128 -11.10 -8.13 0.47
CA LEU A 128 -10.80 -9.17 -0.52
C LEU A 128 -9.29 -9.39 -0.61
N ALA A 129 -8.87 -10.65 -0.61
CA ALA A 129 -7.48 -11.04 -0.86
C ALA A 129 -7.42 -12.30 -1.72
N THR A 130 -6.31 -12.50 -2.42
CA THR A 130 -6.10 -13.67 -3.28
C THR A 130 -5.54 -14.90 -2.53
N PHE A 131 -5.25 -14.77 -1.23
CA PHE A 131 -4.88 -15.87 -0.35
C PHE A 131 -5.26 -15.61 1.12
N GLU A 132 -5.62 -16.66 1.84
CA GLU A 132 -6.21 -16.59 3.19
C GLU A 132 -5.30 -15.96 4.25
N LEU A 133 -3.99 -16.22 4.21
CA LEU A 133 -3.07 -15.68 5.21
C LEU A 133 -3.01 -14.15 5.20
N ALA A 134 -3.21 -13.53 4.03
CA ALA A 134 -3.32 -12.07 3.95
C ALA A 134 -4.57 -11.55 4.66
N LEU A 135 -5.69 -12.25 4.56
CA LEU A 135 -6.93 -11.90 5.26
C LEU A 135 -6.75 -11.94 6.78
N VAL A 136 -6.10 -12.99 7.30
CA VAL A 136 -5.86 -13.15 8.74
C VAL A 136 -4.99 -11.99 9.28
N SER A 137 -3.88 -11.69 8.60
CA SER A 137 -2.99 -10.60 9.00
C SER A 137 -3.70 -9.25 8.96
N MET A 138 -4.37 -8.93 7.86
CA MET A 138 -5.06 -7.65 7.70
C MET A 138 -6.28 -7.51 8.61
N GLN A 139 -7.00 -8.59 8.90
CA GLN A 139 -8.09 -8.55 9.89
C GLN A 139 -7.58 -8.08 11.27
N ALA A 140 -6.42 -8.58 11.68
CA ALA A 140 -5.81 -8.16 12.95
C ALA A 140 -5.45 -6.67 12.93
N GLU A 141 -4.87 -6.19 11.82
CA GLU A 141 -4.54 -4.76 11.63
C GLU A 141 -5.81 -3.87 11.65
N PHE A 142 -6.87 -4.25 10.91
CA PHE A 142 -8.15 -3.54 10.91
C PHE A 142 -8.78 -3.47 12.30
N ARG A 143 -8.81 -4.59 13.04
CA ARG A 143 -9.37 -4.63 14.40
C ARG A 143 -8.58 -3.77 15.37
N ALA A 144 -7.25 -3.82 15.32
CA ALA A 144 -6.40 -2.99 16.15
C ALA A 144 -6.60 -1.50 15.87
N ALA A 145 -6.65 -1.11 14.60
CA ALA A 145 -6.88 0.27 14.21
C ALA A 145 -8.28 0.77 14.61
N ALA A 146 -9.31 -0.04 14.39
CA ALA A 146 -10.69 0.30 14.80
C ALA A 146 -10.81 0.46 16.31
N GLN A 147 -10.20 -0.42 17.09
CA GLN A 147 -10.16 -0.33 18.55
C GLN A 147 -9.45 0.94 19.03
N GLN A 148 -8.31 1.26 18.42
CA GLN A 148 -7.54 2.46 18.76
C GLN A 148 -8.31 3.76 18.43
N ALA A 149 -9.07 3.76 17.33
CA ALA A 149 -9.90 4.89 16.92
C ALA A 149 -11.25 4.96 17.63
N GLY A 150 -11.65 3.93 18.38
CA GLY A 150 -12.99 3.83 19.00
C GLY A 150 -14.12 3.63 17.98
N ASN A 151 -13.80 3.11 16.78
CA ASN A 151 -14.75 2.89 15.70
C ASN A 151 -15.40 1.51 15.80
N ALA A 152 -16.72 1.44 15.51
CA ALA A 152 -17.36 0.16 15.23
C ALA A 152 -16.84 -0.40 13.91
N LEU A 153 -16.64 -1.72 13.85
CA LEU A 153 -16.17 -2.41 12.64
C LEU A 153 -16.90 -3.74 12.47
N GLU A 154 -17.62 -3.86 11.36
CA GLU A 154 -18.09 -5.11 10.78
C GLU A 154 -17.27 -5.41 9.53
N LEU A 155 -16.38 -6.39 9.60
CA LEU A 155 -15.44 -6.72 8.54
C LEU A 155 -15.72 -8.11 7.97
N GLN A 156 -16.20 -8.15 6.74
CA GLN A 156 -16.36 -9.38 5.98
C GLN A 156 -15.02 -9.73 5.28
N LEU A 157 -14.60 -10.98 5.36
CA LEU A 157 -13.35 -11.48 4.79
C LEU A 157 -13.65 -12.40 3.61
N HIS A 158 -13.06 -12.13 2.46
CA HIS A 158 -13.33 -12.88 1.24
C HIS A 158 -12.04 -13.26 0.51
N ALA A 159 -11.74 -14.57 0.48
CA ALA A 159 -10.70 -15.11 -0.37
C ALA A 159 -11.19 -15.17 -1.83
N VAL A 160 -10.36 -14.71 -2.76
CA VAL A 160 -10.57 -14.81 -4.21
C VAL A 160 -9.76 -15.99 -4.71
N GLU A 161 -10.33 -17.18 -4.56
CA GLU A 161 -9.64 -18.44 -4.88
C GLU A 161 -9.22 -18.50 -6.34
N GLY A 162 -8.02 -19.03 -6.59
CA GLY A 162 -7.44 -19.20 -7.93
C GLY A 162 -6.96 -17.92 -8.61
N ALA A 163 -7.25 -16.73 -8.08
CA ALA A 163 -6.80 -15.48 -8.71
C ALA A 163 -5.26 -15.35 -8.70
N MET A 164 -4.60 -15.71 -7.60
CA MET A 164 -3.14 -15.68 -7.51
C MET A 164 -2.47 -16.61 -8.54
N GLN A 165 -3.06 -17.79 -8.82
CA GLN A 165 -2.52 -18.71 -9.82
C GLN A 165 -2.63 -18.10 -11.22
N LEU A 166 -3.77 -17.52 -11.58
CA LEU A 166 -3.92 -16.82 -12.87
C LEU A 166 -2.88 -15.72 -13.06
N LEU A 167 -2.64 -14.93 -12.02
CA LEU A 167 -1.60 -13.89 -12.07
C LEU A 167 -0.20 -14.49 -12.25
N ALA A 168 0.12 -15.59 -11.57
CA ALA A 168 1.39 -16.29 -11.70
C ALA A 168 1.59 -16.88 -13.11
N ASP A 169 0.50 -17.30 -13.75
CA ASP A 169 0.48 -17.82 -15.13
C ASP A 169 0.47 -16.69 -16.18
N GLY A 170 0.47 -15.41 -15.77
CA GLY A 170 0.46 -14.24 -16.66
C GLY A 170 -0.94 -13.85 -17.16
N ASP A 171 -2.01 -14.46 -16.66
CA ASP A 171 -3.40 -14.11 -17.00
C ASP A 171 -3.94 -13.03 -16.06
N GLU A 172 -3.51 -11.78 -16.26
CA GLU A 172 -3.98 -10.63 -15.49
C GLU A 172 -5.49 -10.40 -15.68
N THR A 173 -6.00 -10.62 -16.89
CA THR A 173 -7.43 -10.45 -17.19
C THR A 173 -8.29 -11.46 -16.41
N GLY A 174 -7.87 -12.71 -16.36
CA GLY A 174 -8.54 -13.75 -15.58
C GLY A 174 -8.45 -13.48 -14.07
N HIS A 175 -7.31 -13.00 -13.59
CA HIS A 175 -7.12 -12.57 -12.21
C HIS A 175 -8.13 -11.47 -11.83
N ASP A 176 -8.18 -10.39 -12.60
CA ASP A 176 -9.05 -9.24 -12.33
C ASP A 176 -10.54 -9.63 -12.41
N ARG A 177 -10.90 -10.43 -13.41
CA ARG A 177 -12.28 -10.94 -13.54
C ARG A 177 -12.73 -11.72 -12.30
N ARG A 178 -11.88 -12.59 -11.74
CA ARG A 178 -12.22 -13.31 -10.49
C ARG A 178 -12.47 -12.38 -9.32
N ILE A 179 -11.70 -11.30 -9.22
CA ILE A 179 -11.90 -10.28 -8.18
C ILE A 179 -13.25 -9.58 -8.38
N VAL A 180 -13.58 -9.21 -9.61
CA VAL A 180 -14.86 -8.57 -9.95
C VAL A 180 -16.04 -9.49 -9.66
N ASP A 181 -15.98 -10.74 -10.09
CA ASP A 181 -17.04 -11.73 -9.86
C ASP A 181 -17.27 -11.94 -8.35
N LYS A 182 -16.19 -12.03 -7.57
CA LYS A 182 -16.28 -12.17 -6.11
C LYS A 182 -16.90 -10.92 -5.46
N ALA A 183 -16.47 -9.73 -5.89
CA ALA A 183 -16.97 -8.48 -5.37
C ALA A 183 -18.46 -8.27 -5.69
N GLY A 184 -18.88 -8.64 -6.90
CA GLY A 184 -20.28 -8.53 -7.34
C GLY A 184 -21.27 -9.43 -6.55
N ALA A 185 -20.77 -10.43 -5.83
CA ALA A 185 -21.58 -11.31 -5.00
C ALA A 185 -21.66 -10.86 -3.52
N LEU A 186 -21.07 -9.69 -3.17
CA LEU A 186 -21.10 -9.17 -1.80
C LEU A 186 -22.45 -8.49 -1.51
N ASP A 187 -22.88 -8.61 -0.27
CA ASP A 187 -24.10 -7.97 0.24
C ASP A 187 -23.85 -7.36 1.63
N GLY A 188 -24.59 -6.32 1.98
CA GLY A 188 -24.57 -5.70 3.29
C GLY A 188 -23.32 -4.88 3.61
N VAL A 189 -22.46 -4.58 2.63
CA VAL A 189 -21.23 -3.80 2.81
C VAL A 189 -21.36 -2.39 2.22
N GLU A 190 -20.60 -1.45 2.75
CA GLU A 190 -20.59 -0.03 2.35
C GLU A 190 -19.37 0.31 1.50
N LEU A 191 -18.30 -0.49 1.64
CA LEU A 191 -17.01 -0.23 1.02
C LEU A 191 -16.22 -1.53 0.85
N ILE A 192 -15.47 -1.62 -0.24
CA ILE A 192 -14.62 -2.77 -0.57
C ILE A 192 -13.15 -2.37 -0.48
N CYS A 193 -12.35 -3.17 0.24
CA CYS A 193 -10.90 -3.03 0.34
C CYS A 193 -10.21 -4.16 -0.42
N LEU A 194 -9.35 -3.83 -1.38
CA LEU A 194 -8.49 -4.78 -2.09
C LEU A 194 -7.14 -4.87 -1.36
N ALA A 195 -6.91 -6.01 -0.72
CA ALA A 195 -5.86 -6.20 0.28
C ALA A 195 -4.42 -6.21 -0.26
N GLN A 196 -4.23 -6.34 -1.56
CA GLN A 196 -2.91 -6.56 -2.14
C GLN A 196 -2.64 -5.58 -3.28
N PHE A 197 -1.37 -5.18 -3.42
CA PHE A 197 -0.93 -4.30 -4.51
C PHE A 197 -1.30 -4.85 -5.88
N SER A 198 -1.14 -6.16 -6.09
CA SER A 198 -1.48 -6.85 -7.34
C SER A 198 -2.96 -6.79 -7.71
N MET A 199 -3.86 -6.54 -6.75
CA MET A 199 -5.32 -6.47 -7.01
C MET A 199 -5.77 -5.08 -7.48
N SER A 200 -4.92 -4.06 -7.42
CA SER A 200 -5.31 -2.68 -7.70
C SER A 200 -5.80 -2.45 -9.13
N GLY A 201 -5.35 -3.27 -10.09
CA GLY A 201 -5.81 -3.23 -11.49
C GLY A 201 -7.31 -3.49 -11.65
N ALA A 202 -7.88 -4.32 -10.79
CA ALA A 202 -9.32 -4.64 -10.82
C ALA A 202 -10.22 -3.54 -10.24
N ALA A 203 -9.68 -2.51 -9.56
CA ALA A 203 -10.47 -1.59 -8.75
C ALA A 203 -11.58 -0.88 -9.53
N ASP A 204 -11.31 -0.37 -10.74
CA ASP A 204 -12.30 0.35 -11.53
C ASP A 204 -13.42 -0.58 -12.01
N GLN A 205 -13.09 -1.81 -12.40
CA GLN A 205 -14.07 -2.82 -12.79
C GLN A 205 -14.94 -3.24 -11.60
N VAL A 206 -14.36 -3.35 -10.40
CA VAL A 206 -15.10 -3.64 -9.16
C VAL A 206 -16.04 -2.48 -8.83
N ARG A 207 -15.61 -1.23 -8.93
CA ARG A 207 -16.48 -0.04 -8.75
C ARG A 207 -17.67 -0.05 -9.72
N GLN A 208 -17.40 -0.37 -10.98
CA GLN A 208 -18.46 -0.44 -12.01
C GLN A 208 -19.46 -1.57 -11.75
N ALA A 209 -18.98 -2.74 -11.33
CA ALA A 209 -19.83 -3.91 -11.10
C ALA A 209 -20.67 -3.80 -9.83
N THR A 210 -20.16 -3.14 -8.78
CA THR A 210 -20.81 -3.10 -7.45
C THR A 210 -21.51 -1.78 -7.16
N GLY A 211 -21.11 -0.69 -7.80
CA GLY A 211 -21.53 0.67 -7.43
C GLY A 211 -20.98 1.17 -6.09
N LEU A 212 -20.10 0.40 -5.43
CA LEU A 212 -19.53 0.73 -4.12
C LEU A 212 -18.18 1.45 -4.24
N PRO A 213 -17.79 2.25 -3.24
CA PRO A 213 -16.43 2.72 -3.10
C PRO A 213 -15.45 1.54 -2.99
N VAL A 214 -14.30 1.64 -3.65
CA VAL A 214 -13.25 0.61 -3.61
C VAL A 214 -11.93 1.28 -3.25
N LEU A 215 -11.30 0.82 -2.19
CA LEU A 215 -9.97 1.24 -1.78
C LEU A 215 -8.93 0.19 -2.17
N THR A 216 -7.76 0.68 -2.54
CA THR A 216 -6.59 -0.16 -2.82
C THR A 216 -5.42 0.26 -1.95
N THR A 217 -4.59 -0.68 -1.54
CA THR A 217 -3.40 -0.40 -0.73
C THR A 217 -2.46 0.61 -1.41
N PRO A 218 -2.12 0.51 -2.71
CA PRO A 218 -1.24 1.49 -3.35
C PRO A 218 -1.87 2.89 -3.46
N ASP A 219 -3.15 3.00 -3.82
CA ASP A 219 -3.78 4.31 -3.99
C ASP A 219 -3.85 5.09 -2.67
N SER A 220 -4.33 4.44 -1.61
CA SER A 220 -4.41 5.05 -0.28
C SER A 220 -3.03 5.46 0.24
N ALA A 221 -1.98 4.64 0.01
CA ALA A 221 -0.62 4.96 0.40
C ALA A 221 -0.09 6.22 -0.32
N VAL A 222 -0.28 6.31 -1.64
CA VAL A 222 0.13 7.49 -2.43
C VAL A 222 -0.59 8.75 -1.95
N LEU A 223 -1.90 8.68 -1.76
CA LEU A 223 -2.70 9.82 -1.29
C LEU A 223 -2.30 10.26 0.13
N LYS A 224 -1.99 9.32 1.03
CA LYS A 224 -1.50 9.65 2.38
C LYS A 224 -0.14 10.33 2.34
N LEU A 225 0.83 9.79 1.60
CA LEU A 225 2.15 10.40 1.43
C LEU A 225 2.05 11.81 0.84
N ARG A 226 1.24 11.98 -0.21
CA ARG A 226 1.01 13.28 -0.82
C ARG A 226 0.48 14.30 0.18
N ARG A 227 -0.53 13.92 0.98
CA ARG A 227 -1.06 14.81 2.04
C ARG A 227 -0.01 15.17 3.08
N GLN A 228 0.83 14.23 3.51
CA GLN A 228 1.86 14.45 4.54
C GLN A 228 3.00 15.36 4.07
N LEU A 229 3.34 15.35 2.78
CA LEU A 229 4.45 16.13 2.23
C LEU A 229 4.03 17.45 1.58
N GLN A 230 2.74 17.67 1.36
CA GLN A 230 2.19 18.91 0.80
C GLN A 230 1.44 19.75 1.86
N ALA A 231 1.38 19.26 3.11
CA ALA A 231 0.83 20.00 4.24
C ALA A 231 1.92 20.88 4.85
#